data_6f47eb498e4b969511e1c7d55b642dcf
#
_entry.id   6f47eb498e4b969511e1c7d55b642dcf
#
_cell.length_a   1.000
_cell.length_b   1.000
_cell.length_c   1.000
_cell.angle_alpha   90.00
_cell.angle_beta   90.00
_cell.angle_gamma   90.00
#
_symmetry.space_group_name_H-M   'P 1'
#
loop_
_entity.id
_entity.type
_entity.pdbx_description
1 polymer ?
#
loop_
_entity_poly.entity_id
_entity_poly.type
_entity_poly.pdbx_seq_one_letter_code
_entity_poly.pdbx_strand_id
1 'polypeptide(L)'
;PLGPDHLDDLLKFQLDPRSAEAQLRQAQAQLARDQASLEGAERDLKRYSELVAKHATPITTLEAAQTQVGVFKGAVAADQAMIENLQVQLSFCTISAPIDGRVGSIAIKTGNSIKANDIPLASINQIQPIYVSVSLPEVGFPALKAAVDKGPVEVSARPHGDDGAAIKGTVEFFDSAVDSPTGTIAVRATFANDEQRLWPGQYVNASLTLGIEPDALIVPQAAVRVGQNGNYVFVIKPDRTAEFRPINVARTIDGKSVVASGVSEGEEVAVDGQLRLNNGTKVAIKKL
;
A
#
# COMPACT_ATOMS: atom_id res chain seq x y z
N PRO A 1 14.29 -26.56 10.64
CA PRO A 1 13.01 -26.21 10.09
C PRO A 1 12.27 -25.38 11.14
N LEU A 2 12.36 -24.06 11.01
CA LEU A 2 11.60 -23.10 11.83
C LEU A 2 10.19 -23.11 11.28
N GLY A 3 9.21 -23.38 12.16
CA GLY A 3 7.79 -23.33 11.81
C GLY A 3 7.36 -21.92 11.39
N PRO A 4 6.22 -21.77 10.67
CA PRO A 4 5.79 -20.51 10.09
C PRO A 4 5.42 -19.41 11.10
N ASP A 5 5.33 -19.72 12.39
CA ASP A 5 4.69 -18.86 13.38
C ASP A 5 5.62 -18.00 14.25
N HIS A 6 6.94 -17.97 13.94
CA HIS A 6 7.92 -17.24 14.76
C HIS A 6 8.82 -16.28 13.98
N LEU A 7 8.38 -15.77 12.83
CA LEU A 7 9.14 -14.81 12.00
C LEU A 7 8.73 -13.35 12.22
N ASP A 8 7.83 -13.08 13.17
CA ASP A 8 7.38 -11.72 13.50
C ASP A 8 8.40 -10.92 14.33
N ASP A 9 9.47 -11.56 14.84
CA ASP A 9 10.54 -10.89 15.55
C ASP A 9 11.74 -10.62 14.63
N LEU A 10 11.67 -9.44 13.97
CA LEU A 10 12.82 -8.67 13.52
C LEU A 10 13.86 -9.45 12.70
N LEU A 11 13.63 -9.58 11.39
CA LEU A 11 14.73 -9.91 10.49
C LEU A 11 15.86 -8.88 10.73
N LYS A 12 16.96 -9.35 11.32
CA LYS A 12 18.17 -8.57 11.53
C LYS A 12 19.33 -9.20 10.78
N PHE A 13 19.99 -8.39 9.95
CA PHE A 13 21.29 -8.76 9.43
C PHE A 13 22.34 -8.07 10.27
N GLN A 14 23.32 -8.85 10.72
CA GLN A 14 24.48 -8.33 11.46
C GLN A 14 25.70 -8.40 10.56
N LEU A 15 26.23 -7.22 10.23
CA LEU A 15 27.54 -7.09 9.60
C LEU A 15 28.64 -7.18 10.65
N ASP A 16 29.88 -7.50 10.25
CA ASP A 16 31.01 -7.54 11.18
C ASP A 16 31.34 -6.12 11.70
N PRO A 17 31.08 -5.83 12.98
CA PRO A 17 31.26 -4.47 13.52
C PRO A 17 32.68 -4.17 13.98
N ARG A 18 33.58 -5.20 14.02
CA ARG A 18 34.89 -5.11 14.70
C ARG A 18 35.73 -3.94 14.21
N SER A 19 35.70 -3.63 12.90
CA SER A 19 36.44 -2.50 12.34
C SER A 19 35.91 -1.16 12.81
N ALA A 20 34.57 -0.99 12.74
CA ALA A 20 33.89 0.23 13.18
C ALA A 20 34.05 0.47 14.70
N GLU A 21 33.94 -0.59 15.50
CA GLU A 21 34.17 -0.54 16.96
C GLU A 21 35.61 -0.14 17.30
N ALA A 22 36.60 -0.66 16.55
CA ALA A 22 37.98 -0.29 16.77
C ALA A 22 38.26 1.20 16.49
N GLN A 23 37.67 1.72 15.40
CA GLN A 23 37.77 3.14 15.07
C GLN A 23 37.06 4.03 16.12
N LEU A 24 35.89 3.60 16.60
CA LEU A 24 35.17 4.29 17.66
C LEU A 24 35.99 4.37 18.95
N ARG A 25 36.58 3.26 19.39
CA ARG A 25 37.47 3.25 20.56
C ARG A 25 38.69 4.16 20.39
N GLN A 26 39.27 4.22 19.18
CA GLN A 26 40.36 5.11 18.87
C GLN A 26 39.95 6.60 19.01
N ALA A 27 38.81 6.99 18.45
CA ALA A 27 38.26 8.33 18.55
C ALA A 27 37.92 8.69 20.00
N GLN A 28 37.37 7.79 20.78
CA GLN A 28 37.10 7.98 22.20
C GLN A 28 38.39 8.23 23.03
N ALA A 29 39.45 7.48 22.71
CA ALA A 29 40.76 7.72 23.36
C ALA A 29 41.36 9.08 23.00
N GLN A 30 41.14 9.53 21.74
CA GLN A 30 41.56 10.86 21.30
C GLN A 30 40.80 11.94 22.05
N LEU A 31 39.48 11.86 22.16
CA LEU A 31 38.62 12.76 22.93
C LEU A 31 39.10 12.85 24.39
N ALA A 32 39.36 11.72 25.03
CA ALA A 32 39.82 11.70 26.42
C ALA A 32 41.16 12.46 26.61
N ARG A 33 42.09 12.31 25.65
CA ARG A 33 43.36 13.06 25.65
C ARG A 33 43.13 14.57 25.54
N ASP A 34 42.27 14.99 24.61
CA ASP A 34 42.04 16.40 24.34
C ASP A 34 41.19 17.06 25.44
N GLN A 35 40.29 16.30 26.07
CA GLN A 35 39.62 16.72 27.30
C GLN A 35 40.61 16.97 28.46
N ALA A 36 41.57 16.08 28.68
CA ALA A 36 42.60 16.28 29.70
C ALA A 36 43.46 17.52 29.40
N SER A 37 43.76 17.78 28.12
CA SER A 37 44.48 18.99 27.70
C SER A 37 43.66 20.26 27.93
N LEU A 38 42.35 20.23 27.65
CA LEU A 38 41.42 21.31 27.92
C LEU A 38 41.34 21.62 29.42
N GLU A 39 41.18 20.61 30.26
CA GLU A 39 41.19 20.79 31.72
C GLU A 39 42.49 21.43 32.24
N GLY A 40 43.63 21.01 31.65
CA GLY A 40 44.93 21.63 31.94
C GLY A 40 44.95 23.11 31.60
N ALA A 41 44.51 23.47 30.39
CA ALA A 41 44.46 24.85 29.93
C ALA A 41 43.47 25.70 30.74
N GLU A 42 42.33 25.15 31.15
CA GLU A 42 41.35 25.85 32.01
C GLU A 42 41.91 26.11 33.42
N ARG A 43 42.66 25.17 33.99
CA ARG A 43 43.39 25.42 35.26
C ARG A 43 44.44 26.53 35.11
N ASP A 44 45.17 26.55 34.01
CA ASP A 44 46.16 27.59 33.74
C ASP A 44 45.50 28.96 33.52
N LEU A 45 44.41 29.01 32.76
CA LEU A 45 43.62 30.21 32.56
C LEU A 45 43.15 30.80 33.89
N LYS A 46 42.61 29.98 34.78
CA LYS A 46 42.19 30.40 36.12
C LYS A 46 43.35 30.94 36.91
N ARG A 47 44.49 30.24 36.93
CA ARG A 47 45.70 30.69 37.63
C ARG A 47 46.20 32.04 37.10
N TYR A 48 46.29 32.22 35.77
CA TYR A 48 46.74 33.48 35.18
C TYR A 48 45.74 34.60 35.38
N SER A 49 44.47 34.35 35.40
CA SER A 49 43.48 35.38 35.75
C SER A 49 43.63 35.91 37.14
N GLU A 50 43.95 35.10 38.14
CA GLU A 50 44.22 35.48 39.51
C GLU A 50 45.52 36.22 39.63
N LEU A 51 46.59 35.90 38.87
CA LEU A 51 47.88 36.55 38.87
C LEU A 51 47.79 37.95 38.20
N VAL A 52 47.08 38.08 37.12
CA VAL A 52 46.85 39.41 36.47
C VAL A 52 46.07 40.33 37.40
N ALA A 53 45.04 39.84 38.09
CA ALA A 53 44.25 40.59 39.06
C ALA A 53 45.12 41.12 40.21
N LYS A 54 46.22 40.43 40.52
CA LYS A 54 47.23 40.85 41.53
C LYS A 54 48.41 41.62 40.93
N HIS A 55 48.39 42.03 39.67
CA HIS A 55 49.45 42.65 38.88
C HIS A 55 50.77 41.85 38.89
N ALA A 56 50.70 40.50 39.04
CA ALA A 56 51.89 39.66 39.17
C ALA A 56 52.36 39.07 37.82
N THR A 57 51.57 39.27 36.72
CA THR A 57 51.91 38.79 35.35
C THR A 57 51.33 39.74 34.29
N PRO A 58 51.92 39.83 33.08
CA PRO A 58 51.37 40.61 31.97
C PRO A 58 50.02 40.08 31.50
N ILE A 59 49.15 40.96 31.00
CA ILE A 59 47.83 40.60 30.46
C ILE A 59 47.90 39.68 29.21
N THR A 60 48.99 39.85 28.45
CA THR A 60 49.27 38.99 27.26
C THR A 60 49.36 37.51 27.59
N THR A 61 49.80 37.16 28.82
CA THR A 61 49.82 35.75 29.29
C THR A 61 48.44 35.22 29.52
N LEU A 62 47.53 36.05 30.03
CA LEU A 62 46.09 35.65 30.16
C LEU A 62 45.44 35.46 28.79
N GLU A 63 45.65 36.37 27.83
CA GLU A 63 45.14 36.29 26.49
C GLU A 63 45.64 35.04 25.76
N ALA A 64 46.92 34.66 25.93
CA ALA A 64 47.47 33.43 25.42
C ALA A 64 46.79 32.17 26.01
N ALA A 65 46.55 32.19 27.34
CA ALA A 65 45.83 31.09 28.01
C ALA A 65 44.37 31.00 27.55
N GLN A 66 43.67 32.11 27.32
CA GLN A 66 42.33 32.13 26.75
C GLN A 66 42.30 31.55 25.36
N THR A 67 43.25 31.91 24.51
CA THR A 67 43.39 31.35 23.16
C THR A 67 43.60 29.84 23.21
N GLN A 68 44.46 29.36 24.12
CA GLN A 68 44.72 27.93 24.26
C GLN A 68 43.51 27.13 24.70
N VAL A 69 42.71 27.66 25.63
CA VAL A 69 41.39 27.07 25.99
C VAL A 69 40.47 27.00 24.78
N GLY A 70 40.41 28.07 23.97
CA GLY A 70 39.62 28.09 22.74
C GLY A 70 40.04 27.03 21.76
N VAL A 71 41.34 26.82 21.56
CA VAL A 71 41.89 25.77 20.68
C VAL A 71 41.49 24.37 21.15
N PHE A 72 41.65 24.06 22.45
CA PHE A 72 41.28 22.73 22.98
C PHE A 72 39.78 22.53 23.01
N LYS A 73 38.96 23.53 23.25
CA LYS A 73 37.51 23.46 23.10
C LYS A 73 37.11 23.07 21.67
N GLY A 74 37.76 23.68 20.68
CA GLY A 74 37.54 23.34 19.28
C GLY A 74 37.96 21.90 18.97
N ALA A 75 39.10 21.43 19.52
CA ALA A 75 39.54 20.03 19.34
C ALA A 75 38.55 19.03 19.95
N VAL A 76 38.09 19.24 21.18
CA VAL A 76 37.10 18.42 21.86
C VAL A 76 35.78 18.35 21.05
N ALA A 77 35.33 19.49 20.52
CA ALA A 77 34.11 19.53 19.69
C ALA A 77 34.30 18.75 18.39
N ALA A 78 35.46 18.82 17.76
CA ALA A 78 35.78 18.06 16.56
C ALA A 78 35.81 16.54 16.83
N ASP A 79 36.41 16.12 17.95
CA ASP A 79 36.45 14.72 18.37
C ASP A 79 35.06 14.16 18.68
N GLN A 80 34.20 14.95 19.33
CA GLN A 80 32.80 14.59 19.58
C GLN A 80 32.03 14.35 18.28
N ALA A 81 32.17 15.27 17.31
CA ALA A 81 31.55 15.09 15.98
C ALA A 81 32.05 13.84 15.24
N MET A 82 33.36 13.53 15.39
CA MET A 82 33.94 12.31 14.83
C MET A 82 33.35 11.04 15.47
N ILE A 83 33.19 11.04 16.80
CA ILE A 83 32.56 9.93 17.53
C ILE A 83 31.12 9.72 17.08
N GLU A 84 30.33 10.80 16.94
CA GLU A 84 28.95 10.72 16.44
C GLU A 84 28.89 10.10 15.04
N ASN A 85 29.78 10.50 14.13
CA ASN A 85 29.88 9.91 12.79
C ASN A 85 30.20 8.41 12.86
N LEU A 86 31.14 7.99 13.68
CA LEU A 86 31.50 6.58 13.85
C LEU A 86 30.37 5.75 14.50
N GLN A 87 29.61 6.34 15.41
CA GLN A 87 28.40 5.70 15.97
C GLN A 87 27.33 5.47 14.92
N VAL A 88 27.10 6.43 14.01
CA VAL A 88 26.22 6.25 12.86
C VAL A 88 26.72 5.13 11.96
N GLN A 89 28.00 5.08 11.64
CA GLN A 89 28.59 3.98 10.85
C GLN A 89 28.42 2.63 11.54
N LEU A 90 28.60 2.55 12.86
CA LEU A 90 28.38 1.34 13.63
C LEU A 90 26.91 0.91 13.61
N SER A 91 25.98 1.84 13.65
CA SER A 91 24.53 1.54 13.55
C SER A 91 24.17 0.83 12.24
N PHE A 92 24.85 1.16 11.14
CA PHE A 92 24.66 0.48 9.84
C PHE A 92 25.15 -0.97 9.82
N CYS A 93 25.92 -1.40 10.82
CA CYS A 93 26.30 -2.81 10.95
C CYS A 93 25.12 -3.69 11.41
N THR A 94 24.04 -3.11 11.90
CA THR A 94 22.80 -3.81 12.25
C THR A 94 21.69 -3.31 11.36
N ILE A 95 21.23 -4.16 10.44
CA ILE A 95 20.17 -3.85 9.47
C ILE A 95 18.89 -4.54 9.95
N SER A 96 17.89 -3.77 10.33
CA SER A 96 16.56 -4.24 10.72
C SER A 96 15.56 -4.06 9.60
N ALA A 97 14.45 -4.81 9.67
CA ALA A 97 13.32 -4.64 8.75
C ALA A 97 12.74 -3.22 8.86
N PRO A 98 12.58 -2.49 7.74
CA PRO A 98 12.02 -1.14 7.76
C PRO A 98 10.50 -1.12 7.84
N ILE A 99 9.83 -2.24 7.56
CA ILE A 99 8.38 -2.40 7.55
C ILE A 99 8.01 -3.77 8.13
N ASP A 100 6.80 -3.87 8.65
CA ASP A 100 6.19 -5.14 9.01
C ASP A 100 5.77 -5.89 7.75
N GLY A 101 5.98 -7.20 7.74
CA GLY A 101 5.62 -8.00 6.59
C GLY A 101 6.28 -9.37 6.57
N ARG A 102 5.98 -10.14 5.55
CA ARG A 102 6.54 -11.47 5.36
C ARG A 102 7.85 -11.39 4.60
N VAL A 103 8.88 -12.03 5.18
CA VAL A 103 10.20 -12.12 4.55
C VAL A 103 10.15 -13.12 3.39
N GLY A 104 10.63 -12.69 2.24
CA GLY A 104 10.81 -13.53 1.05
C GLY A 104 12.13 -14.30 1.09
N SER A 105 12.73 -14.51 -0.08
CA SER A 105 14.02 -15.22 -0.17
C SER A 105 15.16 -14.36 0.39
N ILE A 106 16.00 -14.97 1.21
CA ILE A 106 17.26 -14.37 1.66
C ILE A 106 18.32 -14.75 0.62
N ALA A 107 18.85 -13.74 -0.08
CA ALA A 107 19.80 -13.96 -1.18
C ALA A 107 21.23 -14.27 -0.69
N ILE A 108 21.58 -13.83 0.52
CA ILE A 108 22.95 -13.87 1.05
C ILE A 108 23.02 -14.75 2.29
N LYS A 109 24.03 -15.60 2.32
CA LYS A 109 24.32 -16.48 3.48
C LYS A 109 25.36 -15.84 4.40
N THR A 110 25.32 -16.22 5.68
CA THR A 110 26.33 -15.82 6.67
C THR A 110 27.72 -16.15 6.18
N GLY A 111 28.67 -15.25 6.36
CA GLY A 111 30.06 -15.39 5.95
C GLY A 111 30.37 -14.83 4.55
N ASN A 112 29.37 -14.40 3.78
CA ASN A 112 29.63 -13.73 2.51
C ASN A 112 29.99 -12.26 2.72
N SER A 113 30.90 -11.76 1.88
CA SER A 113 31.23 -10.34 1.81
C SER A 113 30.19 -9.64 0.95
N ILE A 114 29.70 -8.50 1.42
CA ILE A 114 28.74 -7.65 0.72
C ILE A 114 29.28 -6.24 0.55
N LYS A 115 28.89 -5.58 -0.54
CA LYS A 115 29.15 -4.16 -0.74
C LYS A 115 27.84 -3.38 -0.62
N ALA A 116 27.94 -2.14 -0.19
CA ALA A 116 26.80 -1.26 -0.14
C ALA A 116 26.14 -1.11 -1.53
N ASN A 117 24.83 -1.24 -1.58
CA ASN A 117 24.00 -1.09 -2.80
C ASN A 117 24.31 -2.08 -3.94
N ASP A 118 24.94 -3.21 -3.66
CA ASP A 118 25.29 -4.21 -4.68
C ASP A 118 24.12 -5.16 -4.95
N ILE A 119 23.62 -5.85 -3.91
CA ILE A 119 22.52 -6.82 -4.01
C ILE A 119 21.52 -6.67 -2.86
N PRO A 120 20.22 -6.93 -3.10
CA PRO A 120 19.25 -6.99 -2.03
C PRO A 120 19.56 -8.13 -1.05
N LEU A 121 19.54 -7.88 0.24
CA LEU A 121 19.77 -8.91 1.28
C LEU A 121 18.58 -9.84 1.40
N ALA A 122 17.38 -9.27 1.45
CA ALA A 122 16.08 -9.95 1.49
C ALA A 122 15.00 -9.03 0.92
N SER A 123 13.88 -9.62 0.53
CA SER A 123 12.66 -8.89 0.23
C SER A 123 11.67 -9.02 1.39
N ILE A 124 10.95 -7.94 1.68
CA ILE A 124 9.87 -7.95 2.67
C ILE A 124 8.61 -7.49 1.94
N ASN A 125 7.57 -8.29 1.98
CA ASN A 125 6.27 -7.97 1.39
C ASN A 125 5.26 -7.73 2.51
N GLN A 126 4.68 -6.55 2.53
CA GLN A 126 3.55 -6.26 3.40
C GLN A 126 2.33 -7.04 2.90
N ILE A 127 1.72 -7.85 3.78
CA ILE A 127 0.55 -8.66 3.47
C ILE A 127 -0.69 -8.25 4.27
N GLN A 128 -0.51 -7.42 5.31
CA GLN A 128 -1.55 -6.89 6.18
C GLN A 128 -1.24 -5.42 6.52
N PRO A 129 -1.99 -4.47 5.99
CA PRO A 129 -2.94 -4.60 4.87
C PRO A 129 -2.26 -4.94 3.54
N ILE A 130 -3.03 -5.47 2.56
CA ILE A 130 -2.56 -5.74 1.21
C ILE A 130 -3.29 -4.86 0.19
N TYR A 131 -2.60 -4.52 -0.88
CA TYR A 131 -3.15 -3.74 -1.98
C TYR A 131 -3.50 -4.62 -3.17
N VAL A 132 -4.67 -4.36 -3.75
CA VAL A 132 -5.08 -4.94 -5.03
C VAL A 132 -5.13 -3.82 -6.06
N SER A 133 -4.37 -3.97 -7.14
CA SER A 133 -4.40 -3.05 -8.27
C SER A 133 -5.35 -3.56 -9.34
N VAL A 134 -6.27 -2.71 -9.77
CA VAL A 134 -7.29 -2.99 -10.78
C VAL A 134 -7.16 -1.97 -11.90
N SER A 135 -7.16 -2.42 -13.14
CA SER A 135 -7.22 -1.54 -14.33
C SER A 135 -8.67 -1.33 -14.72
N LEU A 136 -9.20 -0.13 -14.48
CA LEU A 136 -10.56 0.27 -14.82
C LEU A 136 -10.55 0.91 -16.23
N PRO A 137 -11.39 0.46 -17.19
CA PRO A 137 -11.55 1.16 -18.46
C PRO A 137 -11.98 2.62 -18.24
N GLU A 138 -11.46 3.55 -19.07
CA GLU A 138 -11.72 4.99 -18.92
C GLU A 138 -13.20 5.35 -18.93
N VAL A 139 -14.00 4.57 -19.66
CA VAL A 139 -15.47 4.76 -19.71
C VAL A 139 -16.14 4.58 -18.35
N GLY A 140 -15.54 3.83 -17.43
CA GLY A 140 -16.01 3.63 -16.05
C GLY A 140 -15.57 4.74 -15.08
N PHE A 141 -14.62 5.59 -15.49
CA PHE A 141 -14.03 6.59 -14.60
C PHE A 141 -15.03 7.63 -14.06
N PRO A 142 -15.94 8.20 -14.88
CA PRO A 142 -16.93 9.15 -14.35
C PRO A 142 -17.80 8.56 -13.24
N ALA A 143 -18.17 7.28 -13.39
CA ALA A 143 -18.95 6.57 -12.38
C ALA A 143 -18.14 6.32 -11.10
N LEU A 144 -16.87 5.92 -11.23
CA LEU A 144 -15.96 5.78 -10.09
C LEU A 144 -15.79 7.10 -9.34
N LYS A 145 -15.51 8.19 -10.06
CA LYS A 145 -15.35 9.51 -9.45
C LYS A 145 -16.62 9.95 -8.70
N ALA A 146 -17.79 9.81 -9.32
CA ALA A 146 -19.05 10.13 -8.69
C ALA A 146 -19.36 9.24 -7.46
N ALA A 147 -18.88 8.01 -7.44
CA ALA A 147 -19.01 7.11 -6.31
C ALA A 147 -18.08 7.53 -5.15
N VAL A 148 -16.82 7.84 -5.45
CA VAL A 148 -15.81 8.29 -4.45
C VAL A 148 -16.23 9.63 -3.83
N ASP A 149 -16.79 10.56 -4.61
CA ASP A 149 -17.29 11.85 -4.10
C ASP A 149 -18.46 11.68 -3.10
N LYS A 150 -19.18 10.55 -3.15
CA LYS A 150 -20.27 10.20 -2.22
C LYS A 150 -19.79 9.46 -0.97
N GLY A 151 -18.61 8.87 -1.00
CA GLY A 151 -18.05 8.13 0.12
C GLY A 151 -17.11 6.97 -0.29
N PRO A 152 -16.72 6.12 0.66
CA PRO A 152 -15.86 4.98 0.39
C PRO A 152 -16.49 4.02 -0.62
N VAL A 153 -15.75 3.66 -1.67
CA VAL A 153 -16.17 2.70 -2.69
C VAL A 153 -15.75 1.30 -2.27
N GLU A 154 -16.73 0.42 -2.10
CA GLU A 154 -16.48 -0.98 -1.74
C GLU A 154 -15.94 -1.75 -2.95
N VAL A 155 -14.89 -2.53 -2.69
CA VAL A 155 -14.29 -3.46 -3.66
C VAL A 155 -14.35 -4.85 -3.07
N SER A 156 -14.82 -5.81 -3.84
CA SER A 156 -14.73 -7.21 -3.49
C SER A 156 -13.68 -7.89 -4.37
N ALA A 157 -12.77 -8.65 -3.75
CA ALA A 157 -11.75 -9.41 -4.44
C ALA A 157 -11.89 -10.90 -4.13
N ARG A 158 -11.68 -11.73 -5.16
CA ARG A 158 -11.64 -13.19 -5.04
C ARG A 158 -10.39 -13.70 -5.74
N PRO A 159 -9.52 -14.45 -5.06
CA PRO A 159 -8.38 -15.12 -5.69
C PRO A 159 -8.85 -16.05 -6.82
N HIS A 160 -8.06 -16.13 -7.89
CA HIS A 160 -8.39 -17.05 -8.98
C HIS A 160 -8.33 -18.51 -8.49
N GLY A 161 -9.41 -19.25 -8.75
CA GLY A 161 -9.53 -20.65 -8.28
C GLY A 161 -9.96 -20.82 -6.82
N ASP A 162 -10.31 -19.74 -6.13
CA ASP A 162 -10.88 -19.79 -4.77
C ASP A 162 -12.41 -19.66 -4.86
N ASP A 163 -13.12 -20.70 -4.41
CA ASP A 163 -14.60 -20.73 -4.35
C ASP A 163 -15.16 -20.12 -3.04
N GLY A 164 -14.28 -19.63 -2.16
CA GLY A 164 -14.65 -18.96 -0.91
C GLY A 164 -15.39 -17.64 -1.12
N ALA A 165 -15.90 -17.09 -0.04
CA ALA A 165 -16.53 -15.77 -0.05
C ALA A 165 -15.55 -14.69 -0.56
N ALA A 166 -16.05 -13.72 -1.31
CA ALA A 166 -15.26 -12.58 -1.75
C ALA A 166 -14.77 -11.77 -0.54
N ILE A 167 -13.52 -11.36 -0.58
CA ILE A 167 -12.87 -10.54 0.46
C ILE A 167 -13.24 -9.09 0.18
N LYS A 168 -13.63 -8.35 1.20
CA LYS A 168 -14.03 -6.95 1.10
C LYS A 168 -12.86 -6.02 1.37
N GLY A 169 -12.78 -4.97 0.57
CA GLY A 169 -11.84 -3.87 0.71
C GLY A 169 -12.47 -2.57 0.25
N THR A 170 -11.68 -1.50 0.24
CA THR A 170 -12.12 -0.18 -0.17
C THR A 170 -11.13 0.45 -1.16
N VAL A 171 -11.63 1.24 -2.09
CA VAL A 171 -10.78 2.05 -2.97
C VAL A 171 -10.03 3.06 -2.11
N GLU A 172 -8.71 3.05 -2.20
CA GLU A 172 -7.84 4.01 -1.52
C GLU A 172 -7.33 5.07 -2.47
N PHE A 173 -7.02 4.67 -3.69
CA PHE A 173 -6.39 5.55 -4.67
C PHE A 173 -6.81 5.16 -6.09
N PHE A 174 -6.94 6.14 -6.96
CA PHE A 174 -6.97 5.95 -8.41
C PHE A 174 -6.03 6.96 -9.07
N ASP A 175 -5.44 6.55 -10.19
CA ASP A 175 -4.46 7.38 -10.89
C ASP A 175 -5.13 8.63 -11.48
N SER A 176 -4.37 9.71 -11.57
CA SER A 176 -4.78 10.97 -12.17
C SER A 176 -4.71 10.97 -13.71
N ALA A 177 -4.11 9.95 -14.30
CA ALA A 177 -3.90 9.82 -15.73
C ALA A 177 -4.44 8.49 -16.26
N VAL A 178 -4.94 8.52 -17.50
CA VAL A 178 -5.28 7.33 -18.27
C VAL A 178 -4.00 6.77 -18.89
N ASP A 179 -3.77 5.48 -18.72
CA ASP A 179 -2.75 4.76 -19.47
C ASP A 179 -3.17 4.67 -20.95
N SER A 180 -2.58 5.52 -21.79
CA SER A 180 -2.97 5.65 -23.20
C SER A 180 -2.86 4.35 -24.01
N PRO A 181 -1.84 3.48 -23.82
CA PRO A 181 -1.75 2.19 -24.50
C PRO A 181 -2.91 1.25 -24.23
N THR A 182 -3.46 1.27 -23.04
CA THR A 182 -4.52 0.32 -22.60
C THR A 182 -5.89 0.95 -22.48
N GLY A 183 -6.00 2.29 -22.47
CA GLY A 183 -7.24 3.03 -22.24
C GLY A 183 -7.82 2.76 -20.85
N THR A 184 -6.95 2.51 -19.85
CA THR A 184 -7.38 2.20 -18.49
C THR A 184 -6.79 3.15 -17.47
N ILE A 185 -7.45 3.24 -16.31
CA ILE A 185 -6.99 3.97 -15.13
C ILE A 185 -6.65 2.95 -14.04
N ALA A 186 -5.46 3.10 -13.44
CA ALA A 186 -5.08 2.25 -12.33
C ALA A 186 -5.85 2.66 -11.07
N VAL A 187 -6.53 1.70 -10.47
CA VAL A 187 -7.24 1.85 -9.20
C VAL A 187 -6.60 0.92 -8.18
N ARG A 188 -6.28 1.43 -7.01
CA ARG A 188 -5.75 0.66 -5.89
C ARG A 188 -6.77 0.58 -4.77
N ALA A 189 -7.06 -0.63 -4.35
CA ALA A 189 -7.93 -0.91 -3.22
C ALA A 189 -7.15 -1.58 -2.10
N THR A 190 -7.48 -1.23 -0.86
CA THR A 190 -6.87 -1.75 0.37
C THR A 190 -7.77 -2.82 0.98
N PHE A 191 -7.15 -3.91 1.40
CA PHE A 191 -7.79 -5.05 2.05
C PHE A 191 -7.06 -5.35 3.36
N ALA A 192 -7.78 -5.57 4.46
CA ALA A 192 -7.20 -5.93 5.75
C ALA A 192 -6.44 -7.27 5.68
N ASN A 193 -7.00 -8.23 4.95
CA ASN A 193 -6.40 -9.54 4.69
C ASN A 193 -6.06 -10.35 5.96
N ASP A 194 -6.92 -10.27 6.97
CA ASP A 194 -6.70 -10.92 8.27
C ASP A 194 -6.53 -12.45 8.16
N GLU A 195 -7.25 -13.07 7.22
CA GLU A 195 -7.15 -14.51 6.92
C GLU A 195 -5.99 -14.86 5.97
N GLN A 196 -5.20 -13.89 5.53
CA GLN A 196 -4.07 -14.04 4.60
C GLN A 196 -4.40 -14.81 3.31
N ARG A 197 -5.63 -14.67 2.80
CA ARG A 197 -6.10 -15.31 1.56
C ARG A 197 -5.59 -14.61 0.29
N LEU A 198 -5.29 -13.32 0.38
CA LEU A 198 -4.66 -12.56 -0.70
C LEU A 198 -3.14 -12.62 -0.56
N TRP A 199 -2.45 -12.84 -1.68
CA TRP A 199 -1.02 -13.00 -1.70
C TRP A 199 -0.35 -12.05 -2.71
N PRO A 200 0.80 -11.46 -2.39
CA PRO A 200 1.52 -10.59 -3.32
C PRO A 200 1.84 -11.30 -4.63
N GLY A 201 1.52 -10.63 -5.75
CA GLY A 201 1.72 -11.17 -7.10
C GLY A 201 0.64 -12.14 -7.58
N GLN A 202 -0.40 -12.41 -6.77
CA GLN A 202 -1.50 -13.27 -7.15
C GLN A 202 -2.52 -12.55 -8.04
N TYR A 203 -3.05 -13.26 -9.04
CA TYR A 203 -4.21 -12.80 -9.80
C TYR A 203 -5.49 -12.93 -8.99
N VAL A 204 -6.28 -11.85 -8.99
CA VAL A 204 -7.58 -11.78 -8.33
C VAL A 204 -8.65 -11.25 -9.27
N ASN A 205 -9.87 -11.77 -9.14
CA ASN A 205 -11.06 -11.19 -9.75
C ASN A 205 -11.60 -10.14 -8.80
N ALA A 206 -11.59 -8.87 -9.22
CA ALA A 206 -12.08 -7.77 -8.41
C ALA A 206 -13.34 -7.17 -9.02
N SER A 207 -14.31 -6.83 -8.17
CA SER A 207 -15.54 -6.14 -8.54
C SER A 207 -15.68 -4.87 -7.71
N LEU A 208 -15.88 -3.74 -8.39
CA LEU A 208 -16.10 -2.45 -7.77
C LEU A 208 -17.60 -2.14 -7.76
N THR A 209 -18.15 -1.80 -6.59
CA THR A 209 -19.53 -1.36 -6.45
C THR A 209 -19.59 0.16 -6.62
N LEU A 210 -19.86 0.62 -7.85
CA LEU A 210 -19.87 2.05 -8.18
C LEU A 210 -21.17 2.76 -7.83
N GLY A 211 -22.22 2.01 -7.52
CA GLY A 211 -23.50 2.58 -7.11
C GLY A 211 -24.56 1.50 -6.92
N ILE A 212 -25.60 1.86 -6.20
CA ILE A 212 -26.80 1.05 -6.01
C ILE A 212 -27.95 1.84 -6.63
N GLU A 213 -28.66 1.24 -7.56
CA GLU A 213 -29.91 1.76 -8.09
C GLU A 213 -31.07 1.07 -7.34
N PRO A 214 -31.68 1.75 -6.37
CA PRO A 214 -32.92 1.25 -5.79
C PRO A 214 -34.02 1.25 -6.86
N ASP A 215 -34.95 0.34 -6.76
CA ASP A 215 -36.17 0.26 -7.59
C ASP A 215 -35.91 0.00 -9.11
N ALA A 216 -34.71 -0.51 -9.46
CA ALA A 216 -34.40 -0.88 -10.82
C ALA A 216 -35.23 -2.10 -11.27
N LEU A 217 -35.96 -1.97 -12.40
CA LEU A 217 -36.70 -3.10 -12.99
C LEU A 217 -35.72 -4.09 -13.61
N ILE A 218 -35.75 -5.31 -13.12
CA ILE A 218 -34.81 -6.37 -13.51
C ILE A 218 -35.60 -7.53 -14.14
N VAL A 219 -35.14 -7.98 -15.31
CA VAL A 219 -35.64 -9.19 -15.94
C VAL A 219 -34.49 -10.18 -16.13
N PRO A 220 -34.72 -11.51 -16.04
CA PRO A 220 -33.70 -12.48 -16.41
C PRO A 220 -33.19 -12.23 -17.83
N GLN A 221 -31.87 -12.27 -18.06
CA GLN A 221 -31.32 -12.08 -19.41
C GLN A 221 -31.90 -13.08 -20.42
N ALA A 222 -32.23 -14.30 -19.98
CA ALA A 222 -32.86 -15.32 -20.81
C ALA A 222 -34.25 -14.90 -21.35
N ALA A 223 -34.95 -13.98 -20.70
CA ALA A 223 -36.21 -13.43 -21.15
C ALA A 223 -36.07 -12.39 -22.27
N VAL A 224 -34.90 -11.77 -22.39
CA VAL A 224 -34.62 -10.69 -23.35
C VAL A 224 -34.26 -11.32 -24.71
N ARG A 225 -34.94 -10.89 -25.75
CA ARG A 225 -34.68 -11.31 -27.13
C ARG A 225 -34.30 -10.09 -27.97
N VAL A 226 -33.41 -10.33 -28.94
CA VAL A 226 -32.99 -9.29 -29.89
C VAL A 226 -33.81 -9.47 -31.18
N GLY A 227 -34.54 -8.46 -31.58
CA GLY A 227 -35.33 -8.40 -32.81
C GLY A 227 -34.79 -7.34 -33.79
N GLN A 228 -35.42 -7.22 -34.95
CA GLN A 228 -35.03 -6.24 -35.99
C GLN A 228 -35.12 -4.77 -35.48
N ASN A 229 -36.06 -4.50 -34.57
CA ASN A 229 -36.33 -3.15 -34.03
C ASN A 229 -35.79 -2.96 -32.61
N GLY A 230 -34.85 -3.79 -32.14
CA GLY A 230 -34.28 -3.71 -30.81
C GLY A 230 -34.65 -4.88 -29.91
N ASN A 231 -34.42 -4.70 -28.61
CA ASN A 231 -34.69 -5.71 -27.60
C ASN A 231 -36.19 -5.78 -27.28
N TYR A 232 -36.70 -6.99 -27.03
CA TYR A 232 -38.07 -7.23 -26.64
C TYR A 232 -38.20 -8.38 -25.66
N VAL A 233 -39.32 -8.41 -24.95
CA VAL A 233 -39.74 -9.53 -24.10
C VAL A 233 -41.16 -9.95 -24.46
N PHE A 234 -41.55 -11.16 -24.06
CA PHE A 234 -42.94 -11.58 -24.03
C PHE A 234 -43.45 -11.47 -22.60
N VAL A 235 -44.39 -10.57 -22.37
CA VAL A 235 -45.09 -10.41 -21.09
C VAL A 235 -46.31 -11.33 -21.12
N ILE A 236 -46.52 -12.09 -20.05
CA ILE A 236 -47.66 -12.96 -19.90
C ILE A 236 -48.76 -12.24 -19.14
N LYS A 237 -49.87 -12.02 -19.82
CA LYS A 237 -51.06 -11.38 -19.22
C LYS A 237 -51.81 -12.28 -18.25
N PRO A 238 -52.68 -11.74 -17.39
CA PRO A 238 -53.50 -12.53 -16.46
C PRO A 238 -54.43 -13.53 -17.18
N ASP A 239 -54.82 -13.26 -18.43
CA ASP A 239 -55.61 -14.12 -19.29
C ASP A 239 -54.78 -15.27 -19.95
N ARG A 240 -53.50 -15.39 -19.58
CA ARG A 240 -52.51 -16.32 -20.12
C ARG A 240 -52.21 -16.14 -21.60
N THR A 241 -52.29 -14.92 -22.11
CA THR A 241 -51.82 -14.59 -23.45
C THR A 241 -50.46 -13.93 -23.41
N ALA A 242 -49.59 -14.24 -24.39
CA ALA A 242 -48.30 -13.60 -24.55
C ALA A 242 -48.46 -12.27 -25.30
N GLU A 243 -47.90 -11.20 -24.76
CA GLU A 243 -47.81 -9.91 -25.41
C GLU A 243 -46.38 -9.58 -25.79
N PHE A 244 -46.13 -9.34 -27.08
CA PHE A 244 -44.88 -8.82 -27.57
C PHE A 244 -44.69 -7.38 -27.10
N ARG A 245 -43.60 -7.14 -26.33
CA ARG A 245 -43.35 -5.78 -25.80
C ARG A 245 -41.89 -5.39 -26.04
N PRO A 246 -41.66 -4.31 -26.82
CA PRO A 246 -40.33 -3.73 -26.95
C PRO A 246 -39.87 -3.21 -25.61
N ILE A 247 -38.57 -3.42 -25.31
CA ILE A 247 -37.94 -2.93 -24.07
C ILE A 247 -36.66 -2.19 -24.39
N ASN A 248 -36.32 -1.24 -23.51
CA ASN A 248 -34.99 -0.62 -23.51
C ASN A 248 -34.17 -1.21 -22.39
N VAL A 249 -33.13 -1.98 -22.74
CA VAL A 249 -32.18 -2.55 -21.79
C VAL A 249 -31.06 -1.53 -21.53
N ALA A 250 -30.98 -1.05 -20.30
CA ALA A 250 -29.93 -0.12 -19.89
C ALA A 250 -28.55 -0.82 -19.75
N ARG A 251 -28.55 -2.00 -19.14
CA ARG A 251 -27.34 -2.83 -18.94
C ARG A 251 -27.71 -4.25 -18.54
N THR A 252 -26.75 -5.16 -18.68
CA THR A 252 -26.87 -6.54 -18.21
C THR A 252 -25.72 -6.85 -17.26
N ILE A 253 -26.05 -7.41 -16.07
CA ILE A 253 -25.09 -7.77 -15.03
C ILE A 253 -25.50 -9.13 -14.45
N ASP A 254 -24.58 -10.07 -14.35
CA ASP A 254 -24.76 -11.39 -13.71
C ASP A 254 -26.01 -12.15 -14.19
N GLY A 255 -26.25 -12.17 -15.50
CA GLY A 255 -27.38 -12.87 -16.08
C GLY A 255 -28.75 -12.18 -15.88
N LYS A 256 -28.76 -10.93 -15.38
CA LYS A 256 -29.93 -10.07 -15.20
C LYS A 256 -29.81 -8.83 -16.07
N SER A 257 -30.87 -8.47 -16.75
CA SER A 257 -30.95 -7.24 -17.55
C SER A 257 -31.76 -6.18 -16.80
N VAL A 258 -31.15 -5.01 -16.60
CA VAL A 258 -31.83 -3.82 -16.07
C VAL A 258 -32.57 -3.16 -17.21
N VAL A 259 -33.88 -2.99 -17.05
CA VAL A 259 -34.77 -2.45 -18.07
C VAL A 259 -35.13 -1.00 -17.71
N ALA A 260 -34.81 -0.07 -18.61
CA ALA A 260 -35.11 1.35 -18.43
C ALA A 260 -36.59 1.65 -18.75
N SER A 261 -37.20 0.91 -19.65
CA SER A 261 -38.63 1.10 -20.04
C SER A 261 -39.15 -0.14 -20.79
N GLY A 262 -40.47 -0.33 -20.73
CA GLY A 262 -41.20 -1.35 -21.50
C GLY A 262 -41.80 -2.48 -20.66
N VAL A 263 -41.41 -2.62 -19.37
CA VAL A 263 -42.06 -3.52 -18.40
C VAL A 263 -42.42 -2.78 -17.13
N SER A 264 -43.35 -3.34 -16.37
CA SER A 264 -43.79 -2.82 -15.07
C SER A 264 -43.47 -3.84 -13.98
N GLU A 265 -43.37 -3.36 -12.74
CA GLU A 265 -43.17 -4.22 -11.59
C GLU A 265 -44.32 -5.24 -11.44
N GLY A 266 -43.97 -6.47 -11.14
CA GLY A 266 -44.94 -7.56 -10.96
C GLY A 266 -45.41 -8.25 -12.25
N GLU A 267 -44.98 -7.79 -13.44
CA GLU A 267 -45.31 -8.47 -14.69
C GLU A 267 -44.51 -9.76 -14.84
N GLU A 268 -45.19 -10.83 -15.31
CA GLU A 268 -44.56 -12.13 -15.62
C GLU A 268 -43.96 -12.10 -17.04
N VAL A 269 -42.68 -12.46 -17.18
CA VAL A 269 -42.00 -12.53 -18.47
C VAL A 269 -41.63 -13.99 -18.84
N ALA A 270 -41.75 -14.34 -20.11
CA ALA A 270 -41.38 -15.66 -20.61
C ALA A 270 -39.85 -15.78 -20.66
N VAL A 271 -39.28 -16.76 -19.94
CA VAL A 271 -37.84 -17.04 -19.93
C VAL A 271 -37.46 -18.20 -20.85
N ASP A 272 -38.44 -19.05 -21.25
CA ASP A 272 -38.26 -20.17 -22.16
C ASP A 272 -39.44 -20.29 -23.11
N GLY A 273 -39.25 -20.96 -24.25
CA GLY A 273 -40.28 -21.20 -25.26
C GLY A 273 -40.60 -19.99 -26.15
N GLN A 274 -39.91 -18.88 -26.05
CA GLN A 274 -40.19 -17.61 -26.75
C GLN A 274 -40.22 -17.75 -28.28
N LEU A 275 -39.47 -18.71 -28.86
CA LEU A 275 -39.42 -18.94 -30.32
C LEU A 275 -40.77 -19.38 -30.89
N ARG A 276 -41.68 -19.88 -30.06
CA ARG A 276 -43.04 -20.33 -30.44
C ARG A 276 -44.11 -19.31 -30.11
N LEU A 277 -43.74 -18.17 -29.51
CA LEU A 277 -44.68 -17.15 -29.09
C LEU A 277 -44.84 -16.09 -30.17
N ASN A 278 -46.07 -15.72 -30.39
CA ASN A 278 -46.48 -14.55 -31.13
C ASN A 278 -47.43 -13.73 -30.25
N ASN A 279 -47.65 -12.47 -30.62
CA ASN A 279 -48.60 -11.62 -29.91
C ASN A 279 -50.00 -12.26 -29.86
N GLY A 280 -50.58 -12.40 -28.66
CA GLY A 280 -51.87 -13.07 -28.44
C GLY A 280 -51.85 -14.61 -28.31
N THR A 281 -50.68 -15.26 -28.38
CA THR A 281 -50.54 -16.69 -28.19
C THR A 281 -50.93 -17.11 -26.78
N LYS A 282 -51.86 -18.06 -26.63
CA LYS A 282 -52.18 -18.67 -25.33
C LYS A 282 -51.04 -19.54 -24.83
N VAL A 283 -50.65 -19.36 -23.59
CA VAL A 283 -49.51 -20.07 -22.97
C VAL A 283 -49.95 -20.92 -21.79
N ALA A 284 -49.29 -22.06 -21.62
CA ALA A 284 -49.35 -22.84 -20.39
C ALA A 284 -48.10 -22.54 -19.58
N ILE A 285 -48.26 -21.97 -18.39
CA ILE A 285 -47.14 -21.59 -17.51
C ILE A 285 -46.62 -22.84 -16.83
N LYS A 286 -45.37 -23.18 -17.06
CA LYS A 286 -44.62 -24.19 -16.28
C LYS A 286 -43.70 -23.40 -15.34
N LYS A 287 -43.98 -23.43 -14.05
CA LYS A 287 -43.02 -22.86 -13.07
C LYS A 287 -41.74 -23.66 -13.08
N LEU A 288 -40.62 -22.96 -13.26
CA LEU A 288 -39.27 -23.54 -13.16
C LEU A 288 -38.93 -23.81 -11.69
#